data_c4fda28df6c043c3ff2835ca7609aaa5
#
_entry.id   c4fda28df6c043c3ff2835ca7609aaa5
#
_cell.length_a   1.000
_cell.length_b   1.000
_cell.length_c   1.000
_cell.angle_alpha   90.00
_cell.angle_beta   90.00
_cell.angle_gamma   90.00
#
_symmetry.space_group_name_H-M   'P 1'
#
loop_
_entity.id
_entity.type
_entity.pdbx_description
1 polymer ?
#
loop_
_entity_poly.entity_id
_entity_poly.type
_entity_poly.pdbx_seq_one_letter_code
_entity_poly.pdbx_strand_id
1 'polypeptide(L)'
;SNLDEFYMVRVASLKDMVHANYKKKDIAGMTASEQLAAINEKTREMVDLQYNTYNRSLLPLLKKEQIHIIDAFEDLTEEQKKFVDRYFEENVYPVLTPMAVDASRPFPLIRNKTLNIAALLSKKNTKSEKQELDFATVQVPGVLPRLVQIPSEEENAKCFILLEQIIE
;
A
#
# COMPACT_ATOMS: atom_id res chain seq x y z
N SER A 1 8.96 -1.61 12.83
CA SER A 1 8.16 -1.77 14.06
C SER A 1 8.37 -3.17 14.64
N ASN A 2 8.06 -3.37 15.90
CA ASN A 2 8.20 -4.68 16.56
C ASN A 2 7.32 -5.76 15.88
N LEU A 3 6.14 -5.40 15.42
CA LEU A 3 5.25 -6.32 14.72
C LEU A 3 5.87 -6.81 13.40
N ASP A 4 6.50 -5.92 12.66
CA ASP A 4 7.16 -6.22 11.41
C ASP A 4 8.34 -7.18 11.60
N GLU A 5 9.19 -6.93 12.59
CA GLU A 5 10.27 -7.83 12.98
C GLU A 5 9.75 -9.20 13.44
N PHE A 6 8.67 -9.23 14.22
CA PHE A 6 8.00 -10.45 14.63
C PHE A 6 7.54 -11.28 13.41
N TYR A 7 6.97 -10.65 12.39
CA TYR A 7 6.58 -11.35 11.17
C TYR A 7 7.79 -11.86 10.38
N MET A 8 8.85 -11.07 10.26
CA MET A 8 10.06 -11.45 9.52
C MET A 8 10.81 -12.62 10.16
N VAL A 9 10.79 -12.72 11.47
CA VAL A 9 11.55 -13.74 12.20
C VAL A 9 10.65 -14.87 12.68
N ARG A 10 9.67 -14.58 13.53
CA ARG A 10 8.87 -15.63 14.18
C ARG A 10 7.86 -16.27 13.24
N VAL A 11 7.09 -15.45 12.52
CA VAL A 11 6.06 -15.95 11.58
C VAL A 11 6.72 -16.68 10.41
N ALA A 12 7.84 -16.20 9.90
CA ALA A 12 8.60 -16.88 8.85
C ALA A 12 9.04 -18.28 9.33
N SER A 13 9.65 -18.36 10.51
CA SER A 13 10.06 -19.65 11.10
C SER A 13 8.88 -20.62 11.30
N LEU A 14 7.71 -20.13 11.74
CA LEU A 14 6.51 -20.95 11.88
C LEU A 14 6.00 -21.48 10.53
N LYS A 15 6.08 -20.67 9.48
CA LYS A 15 5.74 -21.10 8.11
C LYS A 15 6.67 -22.19 7.61
N ASP A 16 7.97 -22.07 7.85
CA ASP A 16 8.96 -23.11 7.52
C ASP A 16 8.66 -24.41 8.25
N MET A 17 8.31 -24.36 9.53
CA MET A 17 7.89 -25.54 10.30
C MET A 17 6.65 -26.20 9.72
N VAL A 18 5.67 -25.42 9.25
CA VAL A 18 4.46 -25.96 8.60
C VAL A 18 4.81 -26.64 7.27
N HIS A 19 5.65 -26.00 6.45
CA HIS A 19 6.11 -26.59 5.19
C HIS A 19 6.89 -27.90 5.40
N ALA A 20 7.68 -27.97 6.49
CA ALA A 20 8.39 -29.19 6.87
C ALA A 20 7.51 -30.26 7.58
N ASN A 21 6.17 -30.04 7.66
CA ASN A 21 5.24 -30.90 8.38
C ASN A 21 5.63 -31.16 9.85
N TYR A 22 6.26 -30.21 10.51
CA TYR A 22 6.66 -30.31 11.89
C TYR A 22 5.46 -30.21 12.83
N LYS A 23 5.15 -31.33 13.53
CA LYS A 23 3.95 -31.45 14.37
C LYS A 23 4.18 -31.35 15.87
N LYS A 24 5.44 -31.12 16.29
CA LYS A 24 5.75 -31.01 17.73
C LYS A 24 5.13 -29.72 18.28
N LYS A 25 4.50 -29.86 19.44
CA LYS A 25 3.94 -28.72 20.20
C LYS A 25 5.02 -27.96 20.92
N ASP A 26 4.84 -26.65 21.04
CA ASP A 26 5.68 -25.79 21.85
C ASP A 26 5.35 -25.89 23.36
N ILE A 27 5.99 -25.02 24.16
CA ILE A 27 5.77 -24.96 25.61
C ILE A 27 4.34 -24.52 26.00
N ALA A 28 3.63 -23.85 25.09
CA ALA A 28 2.22 -23.47 25.27
C ALA A 28 1.25 -24.55 24.77
N GLY A 29 1.76 -25.70 24.31
CA GLY A 29 0.97 -26.82 23.81
C GLY A 29 0.41 -26.62 22.40
N MET A 30 0.92 -25.66 21.63
CA MET A 30 0.44 -25.34 20.30
C MET A 30 1.39 -25.85 19.21
N THR A 31 0.84 -26.37 18.12
CA THR A 31 1.58 -26.65 16.88
C THR A 31 1.88 -25.37 16.12
N ALA A 32 2.78 -25.40 15.15
CA ALA A 32 3.10 -24.24 14.30
C ALA A 32 1.85 -23.72 13.53
N SER A 33 0.99 -24.61 13.05
CA SER A 33 -0.26 -24.22 12.40
C SER A 33 -1.24 -23.52 13.34
N GLU A 34 -1.40 -24.02 14.57
CA GLU A 34 -2.27 -23.39 15.58
C GLU A 34 -1.75 -22.02 15.99
N GLN A 35 -0.42 -21.86 16.13
CA GLN A 35 0.19 -20.57 16.40
C GLN A 35 -0.05 -19.58 15.24
N LEU A 36 0.11 -20.00 13.99
CA LEU A 36 -0.17 -19.13 12.83
C LEU A 36 -1.64 -18.70 12.77
N ALA A 37 -2.57 -19.59 13.09
CA ALA A 37 -4.00 -19.27 13.12
C ALA A 37 -4.28 -18.20 14.20
N ALA A 38 -3.78 -18.38 15.42
CA ALA A 38 -3.94 -17.43 16.51
C ALA A 38 -3.28 -16.06 16.21
N ILE A 39 -2.09 -16.06 15.57
CA ILE A 39 -1.41 -14.84 15.13
C ILE A 39 -2.25 -14.10 14.10
N ASN A 40 -2.81 -14.80 13.11
CA ASN A 40 -3.65 -14.19 12.08
C ASN A 40 -4.92 -13.57 12.67
N GLU A 41 -5.60 -14.28 13.58
CA GLU A 41 -6.78 -13.74 14.27
C GLU A 41 -6.43 -12.46 15.02
N LYS A 42 -5.38 -12.50 15.84
CA LYS A 42 -4.96 -11.34 16.63
C LYS A 42 -4.50 -10.17 15.77
N THR A 43 -3.83 -10.45 14.65
CA THR A 43 -3.42 -9.40 13.73
C THR A 43 -4.61 -8.73 13.06
N ARG A 44 -5.65 -9.49 12.67
CA ARG A 44 -6.89 -8.91 12.11
C ARG A 44 -7.58 -8.01 13.11
N GLU A 45 -7.75 -8.43 14.37
CA GLU A 45 -8.31 -7.57 15.42
C GLU A 45 -7.53 -6.24 15.55
N MET A 46 -6.19 -6.30 15.52
CA MET A 46 -5.34 -5.11 15.62
C MET A 46 -5.53 -4.19 14.39
N VAL A 47 -5.61 -4.76 13.20
CA VAL A 47 -5.84 -4.00 11.95
C VAL A 47 -7.23 -3.36 11.96
N ASP A 48 -8.26 -4.10 12.35
CA ASP A 48 -9.62 -3.58 12.45
C ASP A 48 -9.72 -2.43 13.45
N LEU A 49 -9.06 -2.56 14.60
CA LEU A 49 -8.97 -1.48 15.58
C LEU A 49 -8.25 -0.26 15.02
N GLN A 50 -7.13 -0.45 14.29
CA GLN A 50 -6.37 0.61 13.66
C GLN A 50 -7.22 1.38 12.66
N TYR A 51 -7.88 0.69 11.71
CA TYR A 51 -8.72 1.34 10.72
C TYR A 51 -9.96 2.00 11.30
N ASN A 52 -10.59 1.36 12.28
CA ASN A 52 -11.72 1.98 12.99
C ASN A 52 -11.31 3.27 13.71
N THR A 53 -10.15 3.27 14.38
CA THR A 53 -9.62 4.47 15.05
C THR A 53 -9.27 5.55 14.04
N TYR A 54 -8.62 5.20 12.95
CA TYR A 54 -8.26 6.13 11.88
C TYR A 54 -9.50 6.79 11.26
N ASN A 55 -10.44 5.97 10.78
CA ASN A 55 -11.60 6.47 10.04
C ASN A 55 -12.64 7.18 10.92
N ARG A 56 -12.90 6.64 12.13
CA ARG A 56 -14.01 7.15 12.98
C ARG A 56 -13.57 8.18 14.00
N SER A 57 -12.29 8.28 14.31
CA SER A 57 -11.79 9.21 15.30
C SER A 57 -10.78 10.19 14.72
N LEU A 58 -9.70 9.71 14.12
CA LEU A 58 -8.60 10.56 13.69
C LEU A 58 -8.98 11.49 12.54
N LEU A 59 -9.52 10.96 11.44
CA LEU A 59 -9.91 11.78 10.28
C LEU A 59 -10.96 12.86 10.64
N PRO A 60 -12.04 12.56 11.41
CA PRO A 60 -12.98 13.60 11.84
C PRO A 60 -12.36 14.67 12.75
N LEU A 61 -11.40 14.30 13.60
CA LEU A 61 -10.68 15.27 14.45
C LEU A 61 -9.76 16.16 13.62
N LEU A 62 -9.00 15.59 12.67
CA LEU A 62 -8.18 16.37 11.75
C LEU A 62 -9.04 17.39 10.96
N LYS A 63 -10.19 16.94 10.46
CA LYS A 63 -11.12 17.83 9.74
C LYS A 63 -11.62 18.99 10.61
N LYS A 64 -11.86 18.76 11.90
CA LYS A 64 -12.23 19.85 12.84
C LYS A 64 -11.11 20.88 13.02
N GLU A 65 -9.85 20.41 12.94
CA GLU A 65 -8.65 21.27 13.00
C GLU A 65 -8.26 21.84 11.65
N GLN A 66 -9.18 21.81 10.68
CA GLN A 66 -8.96 22.32 9.32
C GLN A 66 -7.81 21.60 8.57
N ILE A 67 -7.59 20.33 8.88
CA ILE A 67 -6.64 19.46 8.19
C ILE A 67 -7.44 18.43 7.39
N HIS A 68 -7.37 18.52 6.08
CA HIS A 68 -8.09 17.66 5.15
C HIS A 68 -7.12 16.72 4.44
N ILE A 69 -7.38 15.42 4.52
CA ILE A 69 -6.69 14.41 3.72
C ILE A 69 -7.67 13.97 2.65
N ILE A 70 -7.31 14.16 1.39
CA ILE A 70 -8.14 13.80 0.24
C ILE A 70 -7.75 12.39 -0.17
N ASP A 71 -8.72 11.50 -0.20
CA ASP A 71 -8.49 10.06 -0.39
C ASP A 71 -8.55 9.63 -1.87
N ALA A 72 -9.10 10.45 -2.76
CA ALA A 72 -9.23 10.13 -4.18
C ALA A 72 -8.96 11.35 -5.07
N PHE A 73 -8.39 11.11 -6.25
CA PHE A 73 -8.11 12.17 -7.23
C PHE A 73 -9.40 12.86 -7.73
N GLU A 74 -10.49 12.12 -7.81
CA GLU A 74 -11.80 12.63 -8.24
C GLU A 74 -12.36 13.69 -7.30
N ASP A 75 -12.01 13.64 -6.01
CA ASP A 75 -12.47 14.58 -4.99
C ASP A 75 -11.70 15.92 -4.99
N LEU A 76 -10.66 16.04 -5.84
CA LEU A 76 -9.88 17.25 -6.00
C LEU A 76 -10.64 18.32 -6.79
N THR A 77 -10.47 19.58 -6.39
CA THR A 77 -10.92 20.72 -7.22
C THR A 77 -10.05 20.85 -8.49
N GLU A 78 -10.52 21.59 -9.47
CA GLU A 78 -9.80 21.79 -10.74
C GLU A 78 -8.42 22.49 -10.54
N GLU A 79 -8.30 23.34 -9.55
CA GLU A 79 -7.02 23.97 -9.19
C GLU A 79 -6.07 22.95 -8.55
N GLN A 80 -6.58 22.12 -7.66
CA GLN A 80 -5.83 21.05 -7.03
C GLN A 80 -5.36 20.00 -8.04
N LYS A 81 -6.21 19.60 -8.98
CA LYS A 81 -5.84 18.68 -10.07
C LYS A 81 -4.68 19.23 -10.89
N LYS A 82 -4.75 20.50 -11.32
CA LYS A 82 -3.64 21.14 -12.05
C LYS A 82 -2.34 21.18 -11.25
N PHE A 83 -2.43 21.37 -9.94
CA PHE A 83 -1.25 21.32 -9.06
C PHE A 83 -0.69 19.89 -9.00
N VAL A 84 -1.55 18.90 -8.81
CA VAL A 84 -1.16 17.49 -8.71
C VAL A 84 -0.53 17.00 -10.02
N ASP A 85 -1.11 17.34 -11.18
CA ASP A 85 -0.56 17.00 -12.50
C ASP A 85 0.85 17.56 -12.67
N ARG A 86 1.03 18.83 -12.34
CA ARG A 86 2.37 19.46 -12.40
C ARG A 86 3.35 18.82 -11.41
N TYR A 87 2.90 18.56 -10.17
CA TYR A 87 3.73 17.90 -9.16
C TYR A 87 4.15 16.50 -9.63
N PHE A 88 3.23 15.76 -10.26
CA PHE A 88 3.53 14.46 -10.86
C PHE A 88 4.63 14.58 -11.92
N GLU A 89 4.47 15.47 -12.91
CA GLU A 89 5.43 15.62 -14.01
C GLU A 89 6.81 16.07 -13.53
N GLU A 90 6.88 17.02 -12.59
CA GLU A 90 8.12 17.63 -12.16
C GLU A 90 8.88 16.83 -11.09
N ASN A 91 8.15 16.15 -10.18
CA ASN A 91 8.76 15.54 -8.99
C ASN A 91 8.61 14.02 -8.95
N VAL A 92 7.46 13.50 -9.38
CA VAL A 92 7.13 12.07 -9.22
C VAL A 92 7.62 11.26 -10.41
N TYR A 93 7.22 11.63 -11.62
CA TYR A 93 7.55 10.91 -12.84
C TYR A 93 9.05 10.64 -13.03
N PRO A 94 9.99 11.60 -12.78
CA PRO A 94 11.41 11.38 -12.95
C PRO A 94 12.03 10.32 -12.03
N VAL A 95 11.37 9.98 -10.93
CA VAL A 95 11.87 9.02 -9.92
C VAL A 95 11.09 7.70 -9.93
N LEU A 96 10.04 7.58 -10.76
CA LEU A 96 9.31 6.33 -10.90
C LEU A 96 10.10 5.28 -11.68
N THR A 97 10.01 4.04 -11.20
CA THR A 97 10.66 2.89 -11.86
C THR A 97 9.63 1.77 -12.06
N PRO A 98 8.76 1.86 -13.07
CA PRO A 98 7.80 0.82 -13.35
C PRO A 98 8.51 -0.45 -13.82
N MET A 99 8.06 -1.60 -13.33
CA MET A 99 8.57 -2.92 -13.68
C MET A 99 7.46 -3.77 -14.28
N ALA A 100 7.62 -4.16 -15.53
CA ALA A 100 6.73 -5.14 -16.17
C ALA A 100 7.11 -6.56 -15.73
N VAL A 101 6.10 -7.39 -15.52
CA VAL A 101 6.22 -8.82 -15.17
C VAL A 101 5.70 -9.63 -16.35
N ASP A 102 6.56 -10.43 -16.95
CA ASP A 102 6.23 -11.32 -18.06
C ASP A 102 6.94 -12.69 -17.90
N ALA A 103 6.78 -13.57 -18.86
CA ALA A 103 7.41 -14.91 -18.83
C ALA A 103 8.95 -14.88 -18.74
N SER A 104 9.58 -13.78 -19.19
CA SER A 104 11.04 -13.58 -19.16
C SER A 104 11.51 -12.79 -17.94
N ARG A 105 10.58 -12.11 -17.27
CA ARG A 105 10.82 -11.25 -16.09
C ARG A 105 9.93 -11.70 -14.94
N PRO A 106 10.47 -12.52 -14.01
CA PRO A 106 9.70 -13.02 -12.87
C PRO A 106 9.24 -11.88 -11.99
N PHE A 107 8.22 -12.15 -11.20
CA PHE A 107 7.67 -11.19 -10.24
C PHE A 107 8.78 -10.62 -9.34
N PRO A 108 8.90 -9.28 -9.24
CA PRO A 108 9.99 -8.66 -8.49
C PRO A 108 9.87 -8.94 -6.98
N LEU A 109 11.02 -9.02 -6.32
CA LEU A 109 11.08 -9.08 -4.86
C LEU A 109 10.61 -7.74 -4.28
N ILE A 110 9.43 -7.74 -3.69
CA ILE A 110 8.89 -6.58 -2.99
C ILE A 110 9.65 -6.42 -1.66
N ARG A 111 10.25 -5.26 -1.47
CA ARG A 111 10.97 -4.96 -0.24
C ARG A 111 9.98 -4.77 0.91
N ASN A 112 10.41 -5.16 2.10
CA ASN A 112 9.65 -4.89 3.32
C ASN A 112 9.42 -3.38 3.53
N LYS A 113 8.22 -3.02 4.02
CA LYS A 113 7.80 -1.63 4.28
C LYS A 113 7.76 -0.72 3.03
N THR A 114 7.68 -1.29 1.83
CA THR A 114 7.44 -0.52 0.62
C THR A 114 5.99 -0.62 0.19
N LEU A 115 5.45 0.48 -0.28
CA LEU A 115 4.16 0.51 -0.96
C LEU A 115 4.40 0.37 -2.45
N ASN A 116 3.63 -0.50 -3.10
CA ASN A 116 3.73 -0.74 -4.53
C ASN A 116 2.34 -0.70 -5.13
N ILE A 117 2.20 -0.03 -6.25
CA ILE A 117 0.99 -0.01 -7.07
C ILE A 117 1.11 -1.13 -8.10
N ALA A 118 0.07 -1.92 -8.25
CA ALA A 118 -0.04 -2.98 -9.23
C ALA A 118 -1.00 -2.56 -10.34
N ALA A 119 -0.57 -2.69 -11.59
CA ALA A 119 -1.37 -2.34 -12.76
C ALA A 119 -1.53 -3.54 -13.70
N LEU A 120 -2.75 -3.76 -14.15
CA LEU A 120 -3.06 -4.68 -15.25
C LEU A 120 -3.14 -3.87 -16.54
N LEU A 121 -2.24 -4.17 -17.47
CA LEU A 121 -2.12 -3.48 -18.73
C LEU A 121 -2.78 -4.32 -19.83
N SER A 122 -3.70 -3.74 -20.57
CA SER A 122 -4.36 -4.38 -21.73
C SER A 122 -3.73 -3.87 -23.00
N LYS A 123 -3.12 -4.77 -23.81
CA LYS A 123 -2.72 -4.44 -25.19
C LYS A 123 -3.95 -4.52 -26.10
N LYS A 124 -4.36 -3.40 -26.67
CA LYS A 124 -5.31 -3.40 -27.79
C LYS A 124 -4.65 -3.99 -29.02
N ASN A 125 -4.63 -5.32 -29.15
CA ASN A 125 -4.24 -5.97 -30.39
C ASN A 125 -5.40 -5.96 -31.34
N THR A 126 -5.28 -5.21 -32.45
CA THR A 126 -6.29 -5.10 -33.53
C THR A 126 -6.50 -6.40 -34.32
N LYS A 127 -5.84 -7.50 -33.99
CA LYS A 127 -5.83 -8.74 -34.79
C LYS A 127 -6.17 -10.04 -34.04
N SER A 128 -6.39 -10.03 -32.73
CA SER A 128 -6.82 -11.24 -32.00
C SER A 128 -7.84 -10.89 -30.91
N GLU A 129 -8.89 -11.71 -30.81
CA GLU A 129 -9.94 -11.57 -29.78
C GLU A 129 -9.46 -11.93 -28.37
N LYS A 130 -8.20 -12.33 -28.18
CA LYS A 130 -7.62 -12.59 -26.86
C LYS A 130 -6.94 -11.33 -26.35
N GLN A 131 -7.52 -10.71 -25.34
CA GLN A 131 -6.84 -9.70 -24.53
C GLN A 131 -5.71 -10.38 -23.75
N GLU A 132 -4.46 -10.13 -24.16
CA GLU A 132 -3.32 -10.44 -23.31
C GLU A 132 -3.19 -9.34 -22.25
N LEU A 133 -3.31 -9.74 -20.99
CA LEU A 133 -3.12 -8.85 -19.85
C LEU A 133 -1.66 -8.96 -19.40
N ASP A 134 -0.94 -7.86 -19.53
CA ASP A 134 0.40 -7.72 -18.94
C ASP A 134 0.25 -7.17 -17.50
N PHE A 135 1.12 -7.59 -16.62
CA PHE A 135 1.17 -7.11 -15.24
C PHE A 135 2.38 -6.20 -15.03
N ALA A 136 2.17 -5.07 -14.41
CA ALA A 136 3.25 -4.17 -14.03
C ALA A 136 3.12 -3.75 -12.56
N THR A 137 4.25 -3.46 -11.95
CA THR A 137 4.32 -2.87 -10.62
C THR A 137 5.15 -1.61 -10.65
N VAL A 138 4.77 -0.64 -9.83
CA VAL A 138 5.57 0.55 -9.57
C VAL A 138 5.67 0.77 -8.07
N GLN A 139 6.89 0.93 -7.57
CA GLN A 139 7.11 1.25 -6.17
C GLN A 139 6.84 2.74 -5.95
N VAL A 140 6.05 3.07 -4.91
CA VAL A 140 5.90 4.46 -4.44
C VAL A 140 7.24 4.94 -3.89
N PRO A 141 7.81 6.04 -4.43
CA PRO A 141 9.16 6.48 -4.08
C PRO A 141 9.25 6.93 -2.62
N GLY A 142 10.13 6.29 -1.84
CA GLY A 142 10.38 6.68 -0.45
C GLY A 142 11.20 7.96 -0.26
N VAL A 143 11.73 8.53 -1.35
CA VAL A 143 12.47 9.81 -1.34
C VAL A 143 11.55 11.03 -1.36
N LEU A 144 10.28 10.84 -1.75
CA LEU A 144 9.26 11.88 -1.73
C LEU A 144 8.39 11.77 -0.46
N PRO A 145 7.84 12.89 0.02
CA PRO A 145 6.90 12.86 1.14
C PRO A 145 5.63 12.11 0.73
N ARG A 146 5.18 11.19 1.58
CA ARG A 146 3.95 10.43 1.31
C ARG A 146 2.68 11.28 1.40
N LEU A 147 2.67 12.30 2.30
CA LEU A 147 1.62 13.31 2.38
C LEU A 147 2.09 14.55 1.62
N VAL A 148 1.47 14.81 0.49
CA VAL A 148 1.76 15.98 -0.34
C VAL A 148 0.74 17.06 -0.02
N GLN A 149 1.23 18.23 0.42
CA GLN A 149 0.37 19.38 0.66
C GLN A 149 -0.04 19.99 -0.68
N ILE A 150 -1.35 20.22 -0.84
CA ILE A 150 -1.95 20.81 -2.04
C ILE A 150 -2.64 22.13 -1.70
N PRO A 151 -2.92 23.00 -2.69
CA PRO A 151 -3.64 24.26 -2.46
C PRO A 151 -4.96 24.04 -1.72
N SER A 152 -5.30 24.99 -0.86
CA SER A 152 -6.59 25.02 -0.15
C SER A 152 -7.36 26.26 -0.58
N GLU A 153 -8.67 26.11 -0.79
CA GLU A 153 -9.58 27.23 -1.05
C GLU A 153 -9.95 27.99 0.23
N GLU A 154 -9.77 27.37 1.39
CA GLU A 154 -10.05 27.95 2.71
C GLU A 154 -8.77 28.54 3.32
N GLU A 155 -8.82 29.79 3.80
CA GLU A 155 -7.66 30.59 4.23
C GLU A 155 -6.85 29.94 5.36
N ASN A 156 -7.45 29.12 6.21
CA ASN A 156 -6.77 28.48 7.34
C ASN A 156 -6.70 26.95 7.23
N ALA A 157 -7.22 26.35 6.16
CA ALA A 157 -7.21 24.92 6.01
C ALA A 157 -5.92 24.43 5.32
N LYS A 158 -5.50 23.23 5.71
CA LYS A 158 -4.39 22.51 5.08
C LYS A 158 -4.94 21.28 4.39
N CYS A 159 -4.77 21.20 3.09
CA CYS A 159 -5.19 20.06 2.28
C CYS A 159 -3.97 19.21 1.92
N PHE A 160 -4.15 17.90 2.00
CA PHE A 160 -3.13 16.91 1.67
C PHE A 160 -3.72 15.81 0.80
N ILE A 161 -2.90 15.24 -0.06
CA ILE A 161 -3.19 14.01 -0.81
C ILE A 161 -2.05 13.01 -0.59
N LEU A 162 -2.35 11.73 -0.65
CA LEU A 162 -1.34 10.68 -0.54
C LEU A 162 -0.58 10.54 -1.87
N LEU A 163 0.73 10.31 -1.79
CA LEU A 163 1.58 10.17 -2.97
C LEU A 163 1.13 9.03 -3.90
N GLU A 164 0.64 7.94 -3.32
CA GLU A 164 0.07 6.83 -4.08
C GLU A 164 -1.13 7.22 -4.93
N GLN A 165 -1.95 8.16 -4.47
CA GLN A 165 -3.10 8.68 -5.24
C GLN A 165 -2.69 9.63 -6.38
N ILE A 166 -1.51 10.22 -6.26
CA ILE A 166 -0.91 11.02 -7.34
C ILE A 166 -0.34 10.12 -8.45
N ILE A 167 0.07 8.91 -8.11
CA ILE A 167 0.70 7.96 -9.05
C ILE A 167 -0.36 7.09 -9.76
N GLU A 168 -1.48 6.85 -9.13
CA GLU A 168 -2.59 6.03 -9.63
C GLU A 168 -3.33 6.69 -10.80
#